data_03a91157d4b4291c7176061f7f7d8bcc
#
_entry.id   03a91157d4b4291c7176061f7f7d8bcc
#
_cell.length_a   1.000
_cell.length_b   1.000
_cell.length_c   1.000
_cell.angle_alpha   90.00
_cell.angle_beta   90.00
_cell.angle_gamma   90.00
#
_symmetry.space_group_name_H-M   'P 1'
#
loop_
_entity.id
_entity.type
_entity.pdbx_description
1 polymer ?
#
loop_
_entity_poly.entity_id
_entity_poly.type
_entity_poly.pdbx_seq_one_letter_code
_entity_poly.pdbx_strand_id
1 'polypeptide(L)'
;KSFAMRLMHTGFVSYVVGETITPAIAEGDLIVAFSGSGNTKTIGDIAETAKGIGATVALISSNPESRIGKIADYIIKVETQRDPVTCDAHEYEIRQMLGEHRSFAPLGTIFETTSLIFSDAVISTIMTMRQIEESELQKRHTNIE
;
A
#
# COMPACT_ATOMS: atom_id res chain seq x y z
N LYS A 1 2.70 6.49 -4.02
CA LYS A 1 2.66 7.25 -5.29
C LYS A 1 3.47 6.56 -6.38
N SER A 2 4.76 6.22 -6.19
CA SER A 2 5.60 5.56 -7.20
C SER A 2 4.98 4.27 -7.78
N PHE A 3 4.39 3.42 -6.94
CA PHE A 3 3.70 2.21 -7.40
C PHE A 3 2.54 2.53 -8.35
N ALA A 4 1.70 3.50 -8.02
CA ALA A 4 0.59 3.92 -8.88
C ALA A 4 1.07 4.49 -10.22
N MET A 5 2.14 5.29 -10.19
CA MET A 5 2.79 5.80 -11.40
C MET A 5 3.28 4.67 -12.29
N ARG A 6 3.99 3.67 -11.72
CA ARG A 6 4.49 2.51 -12.49
C ARG A 6 3.35 1.64 -13.03
N LEU A 7 2.27 1.45 -12.28
CA LEU A 7 1.07 0.78 -12.79
C LEU A 7 0.49 1.51 -14.00
N MET A 8 0.42 2.83 -13.96
CA MET A 8 -0.03 3.65 -15.10
C MET A 8 0.92 3.47 -16.29
N HIS A 9 2.23 3.44 -16.10
CA HIS A 9 3.19 3.18 -17.17
C HIS A 9 3.00 1.79 -17.80
N THR A 10 2.59 0.79 -17.03
CA THR A 10 2.27 -0.55 -17.55
C THR A 10 0.86 -0.65 -18.19
N GLY A 11 0.13 0.45 -18.26
CA GLY A 11 -1.16 0.55 -18.93
C GLY A 11 -2.38 0.32 -18.05
N PHE A 12 -2.21 0.22 -16.73
CA PHE A 12 -3.35 0.19 -15.80
C PHE A 12 -3.92 1.58 -15.58
N VAL A 13 -5.23 1.63 -15.37
CA VAL A 13 -5.89 2.81 -14.79
C VAL A 13 -5.59 2.80 -13.30
N SER A 14 -4.82 3.78 -12.85
CA SER A 14 -4.31 3.82 -11.48
C SER A 14 -4.36 5.24 -10.93
N TYR A 15 -4.81 5.37 -9.70
CA TYR A 15 -4.97 6.63 -8.98
C TYR A 15 -4.38 6.54 -7.58
N VAL A 16 -4.16 7.70 -6.98
CA VAL A 16 -3.72 7.80 -5.58
C VAL A 16 -4.82 8.49 -4.78
N VAL A 17 -5.32 7.85 -3.74
CA VAL A 17 -6.36 8.42 -2.87
C VAL A 17 -5.89 9.75 -2.30
N GLY A 18 -6.76 10.77 -2.37
CA GLY A 18 -6.47 12.13 -1.92
C GLY A 18 -5.85 13.05 -2.98
N GLU A 19 -5.52 12.55 -4.17
CA GLU A 19 -5.13 13.41 -5.30
C GLU A 19 -6.37 14.01 -5.98
N THR A 20 -6.20 15.21 -6.53
CA THR A 20 -7.30 15.99 -7.09
C THR A 20 -8.08 15.29 -8.21
N ILE A 21 -7.40 14.42 -8.96
CA ILE A 21 -7.99 13.71 -10.12
C ILE A 21 -8.46 12.29 -9.77
N THR A 22 -8.48 11.91 -8.49
CA THR A 22 -8.94 10.58 -8.07
C THR A 22 -10.46 10.49 -8.22
N PRO A 23 -10.99 9.57 -9.04
CA PRO A 23 -12.44 9.38 -9.19
C PRO A 23 -13.03 8.69 -7.95
N ALA A 24 -14.35 8.61 -7.90
CA ALA A 24 -15.04 7.76 -6.94
C ALA A 24 -14.66 6.28 -7.17
N ILE A 25 -14.48 5.56 -6.06
CA ILE A 25 -14.29 4.11 -6.10
C ILE A 25 -15.62 3.42 -6.40
N ALA A 26 -15.59 2.32 -7.15
CA ALA A 26 -16.76 1.55 -7.55
C ALA A 26 -16.58 0.05 -7.25
N GLU A 27 -17.67 -0.70 -7.35
CA GLU A 27 -17.64 -2.16 -7.33
C GLU A 27 -16.72 -2.69 -8.43
N GLY A 28 -15.88 -3.66 -8.08
CA GLY A 28 -14.90 -4.26 -8.99
C GLY A 28 -13.55 -3.53 -9.02
N ASP A 29 -13.43 -2.36 -8.42
CA ASP A 29 -12.14 -1.70 -8.24
C ASP A 29 -11.27 -2.43 -7.22
N LEU A 30 -9.96 -2.23 -7.29
CA LEU A 30 -8.98 -2.69 -6.31
C LEU A 30 -8.36 -1.50 -5.58
N ILE A 31 -8.52 -1.47 -4.26
CA ILE A 31 -7.73 -0.58 -3.41
C ILE A 31 -6.53 -1.33 -2.82
N VAL A 32 -5.34 -0.73 -2.95
CA VAL A 32 -4.11 -1.25 -2.35
C VAL A 32 -3.72 -0.36 -1.17
N ALA A 33 -3.86 -0.88 0.03
CA ALA A 33 -3.54 -0.20 1.28
C ALA A 33 -2.13 -0.56 1.75
N PHE A 34 -1.28 0.44 1.97
CA PHE A 34 0.03 0.29 2.58
C PHE A 34 -0.05 0.80 4.02
N SER A 35 0.00 -0.09 4.99
CA SER A 35 -0.05 0.26 6.40
C SER A 35 0.76 -0.72 7.23
N GLY A 36 1.93 -0.29 7.72
CA GLY A 36 2.83 -1.16 8.50
C GLY A 36 2.15 -1.79 9.72
N SER A 37 1.38 -1.03 10.49
CA SER A 37 0.58 -1.53 11.61
C SER A 37 -0.73 -2.18 11.19
N GLY A 38 -1.25 -1.84 10.00
CA GLY A 38 -2.60 -2.20 9.56
C GLY A 38 -3.73 -1.51 10.35
N ASN A 39 -3.38 -0.57 11.25
CA ASN A 39 -4.31 0.12 12.15
C ASN A 39 -4.37 1.64 11.94
N THR A 40 -3.68 2.17 10.92
CA THR A 40 -3.71 3.60 10.60
C THR A 40 -5.15 4.05 10.33
N LYS A 41 -5.67 4.96 11.17
CA LYS A 41 -7.09 5.34 11.19
C LYS A 41 -7.61 5.75 9.82
N THR A 42 -6.95 6.71 9.17
CA THR A 42 -7.36 7.23 7.86
C THR A 42 -7.38 6.15 6.77
N ILE A 43 -6.38 5.26 6.76
CA ILE A 43 -6.31 4.15 5.79
C ILE A 43 -7.41 3.12 6.10
N GLY A 44 -7.68 2.85 7.39
CA GLY A 44 -8.75 1.96 7.82
C GLY A 44 -10.12 2.45 7.39
N ASP A 45 -10.43 3.72 7.63
CA ASP A 45 -11.71 4.33 7.25
C ASP A 45 -11.92 4.29 5.73
N ILE A 46 -10.87 4.53 4.94
CA ILE A 46 -10.91 4.41 3.48
C ILE A 46 -11.13 2.96 3.04
N ALA A 47 -10.40 2.00 3.62
CA ALA A 47 -10.50 0.59 3.27
C ALA A 47 -11.89 0.02 3.59
N GLU A 48 -12.46 0.37 4.75
CA GLU A 48 -13.83 -0.03 5.14
C GLU A 48 -14.88 0.56 4.19
N THR A 49 -14.73 1.84 3.83
CA THR A 49 -15.63 2.48 2.87
C THR A 49 -15.55 1.79 1.51
N ALA A 50 -14.36 1.54 1.00
CA ALA A 50 -14.15 0.83 -0.26
C ALA A 50 -14.77 -0.58 -0.23
N LYS A 51 -14.57 -1.32 0.87
CA LYS A 51 -15.17 -2.64 1.07
C LYS A 51 -16.69 -2.58 1.07
N GLY A 52 -17.29 -1.59 1.73
CA GLY A 52 -18.72 -1.37 1.77
C GLY A 52 -19.34 -1.06 0.40
N ILE A 53 -18.57 -0.48 -0.52
CA ILE A 53 -18.98 -0.19 -1.91
C ILE A 53 -18.88 -1.45 -2.81
N GLY A 54 -18.15 -2.48 -2.38
CA GLY A 54 -17.93 -3.69 -3.17
C GLY A 54 -16.57 -3.73 -3.90
N ALA A 55 -15.65 -2.84 -3.53
CA ALA A 55 -14.29 -2.91 -4.03
C ALA A 55 -13.49 -4.02 -3.33
N THR A 56 -12.49 -4.53 -4.02
CA THR A 56 -11.51 -5.48 -3.47
C THR A 56 -10.47 -4.72 -2.66
N VAL A 57 -10.13 -5.21 -1.48
CA VAL A 57 -9.13 -4.61 -0.59
C VAL A 57 -7.90 -5.50 -0.52
N ALA A 58 -6.75 -4.98 -0.95
CA ALA A 58 -5.44 -5.61 -0.74
C ALA A 58 -4.65 -4.81 0.30
N LEU A 59 -4.14 -5.47 1.32
CA LEU A 59 -3.34 -4.88 2.39
C LEU A 59 -1.89 -5.35 2.31
N ILE A 60 -0.97 -4.40 2.34
CA ILE A 60 0.46 -4.65 2.56
C ILE A 60 0.77 -4.18 3.97
N SER A 61 1.13 -5.11 4.87
CA SER A 61 1.26 -4.84 6.30
C SER A 61 2.22 -5.81 6.97
N SER A 62 2.77 -5.42 8.12
CA SER A 62 3.46 -6.35 9.01
C SER A 62 2.52 -7.05 10.00
N ASN A 63 1.27 -6.59 10.11
CA ASN A 63 0.27 -7.12 11.04
C ASN A 63 -1.02 -7.55 10.31
N PRO A 64 -1.12 -8.84 9.92
CA PRO A 64 -2.31 -9.37 9.27
C PRO A 64 -3.57 -9.36 10.14
N GLU A 65 -3.42 -9.44 11.47
CA GLU A 65 -4.54 -9.46 12.42
C GLU A 65 -5.08 -8.07 12.77
N SER A 66 -4.65 -7.05 12.05
CA SER A 66 -5.03 -5.66 12.26
C SER A 66 -6.48 -5.37 11.84
N ARG A 67 -6.95 -4.15 12.17
CA ARG A 67 -8.25 -3.63 11.75
C ARG A 67 -8.48 -3.80 10.24
N ILE A 68 -7.50 -3.39 9.41
CA ILE A 68 -7.61 -3.49 7.96
C ILE A 68 -7.44 -4.94 7.51
N GLY A 69 -6.57 -5.71 8.16
CA GLY A 69 -6.36 -7.13 7.86
C GLY A 69 -7.63 -7.97 7.97
N LYS A 70 -8.50 -7.67 8.94
CA LYS A 70 -9.77 -8.39 9.14
C LYS A 70 -10.80 -8.20 8.01
N ILE A 71 -10.67 -7.15 7.21
CA ILE A 71 -11.60 -6.84 6.11
C ILE A 71 -10.95 -7.00 4.74
N ALA A 72 -9.62 -7.16 4.68
CA ALA A 72 -8.89 -7.30 3.43
C ALA A 72 -9.18 -8.64 2.75
N ASP A 73 -9.32 -8.61 1.43
CA ASP A 73 -9.46 -9.81 0.60
C ASP A 73 -8.11 -10.47 0.34
N TYR A 74 -7.06 -9.64 0.26
CA TYR A 74 -5.69 -10.08 0.06
C TYR A 74 -4.77 -9.42 1.07
N ILE A 75 -3.90 -10.20 1.70
CA ILE A 75 -2.91 -9.68 2.65
C ILE A 75 -1.53 -10.12 2.19
N ILE A 76 -0.67 -9.12 2.00
CA ILE A 76 0.75 -9.31 1.74
C ILE A 76 1.49 -8.97 3.04
N LYS A 77 1.97 -10.00 3.73
CA LYS A 77 2.74 -9.80 4.94
C LYS A 77 4.16 -9.39 4.59
N VAL A 78 4.57 -8.24 5.09
CA VAL A 78 5.93 -7.71 4.98
C VAL A 78 6.58 -7.84 6.35
N GLU A 79 7.62 -8.66 6.46
CA GLU A 79 8.37 -8.78 7.71
C GLU A 79 9.11 -7.48 8.01
N THR A 80 8.95 -7.01 9.24
CA THR A 80 9.70 -5.89 9.79
C THR A 80 10.35 -6.34 11.08
N GLN A 81 11.53 -5.84 11.40
CA GLN A 81 12.22 -6.17 12.66
C GLN A 81 11.58 -5.48 13.89
N ARG A 82 10.27 -5.28 13.85
CA ARG A 82 9.54 -4.77 15.00
C ARG A 82 9.03 -5.92 15.84
N ASP A 83 9.04 -5.72 17.17
CA ASP A 83 8.25 -6.57 18.05
C ASP A 83 6.81 -6.65 17.51
N PRO A 84 6.16 -7.80 17.55
CA PRO A 84 4.78 -7.91 17.13
C PRO A 84 3.97 -6.83 17.86
N VAL A 85 3.32 -5.96 17.07
CA VAL A 85 2.41 -4.95 17.61
C VAL A 85 1.16 -5.69 18.06
N THR A 86 1.18 -6.16 19.30
CA THR A 86 0.03 -6.81 19.94
C THR A 86 -0.95 -5.80 20.56
N CYS A 87 -0.63 -4.50 20.43
CA CYS A 87 -1.42 -3.41 20.99
C CYS A 87 -2.50 -2.92 20.00
N ASP A 88 -3.55 -2.34 20.55
CA ASP A 88 -4.57 -1.68 19.75
C ASP A 88 -4.02 -0.41 19.04
N ALA A 89 -4.83 0.17 18.14
CA ALA A 89 -4.41 1.34 17.37
C ALA A 89 -4.00 2.53 18.26
N HIS A 90 -4.67 2.70 19.39
CA HIS A 90 -4.43 3.81 20.30
C HIS A 90 -3.11 3.65 21.06
N GLU A 91 -2.81 2.45 21.55
CA GLU A 91 -1.53 2.13 22.20
C GLU A 91 -0.36 2.26 21.22
N TYR A 92 -0.55 1.86 19.96
CA TYR A 92 0.45 2.03 18.91
C TYR A 92 0.78 3.52 18.68
N GLU A 93 -0.23 4.37 18.57
CA GLU A 93 -0.05 5.82 18.39
C GLU A 93 0.67 6.45 19.60
N ILE A 94 0.31 6.06 20.81
CA ILE A 94 0.96 6.56 22.04
C ILE A 94 2.44 6.18 22.07
N ARG A 95 2.80 4.92 21.77
CA ARG A 95 4.20 4.49 21.71
C ARG A 95 5.00 5.23 20.64
N GLN A 96 4.38 5.51 19.50
CA GLN A 96 4.98 6.34 18.46
C GLN A 96 5.30 7.74 18.98
N MET A 97 4.37 8.37 19.69
CA MET A 97 4.54 9.70 20.25
C MET A 97 5.60 9.75 21.37
N LEU A 98 5.74 8.66 22.14
CA LEU A 98 6.73 8.54 23.21
C LEU A 98 8.13 8.17 22.70
N GLY A 99 8.29 7.87 21.40
CA GLY A 99 9.58 7.49 20.83
C GLY A 99 10.10 6.11 21.28
N GLU A 100 9.23 5.23 21.74
CA GLU A 100 9.58 3.88 22.19
C GLU A 100 9.84 2.95 21.00
N HIS A 101 11.04 3.05 20.41
CA HIS A 101 11.48 2.24 19.29
C HIS A 101 12.69 1.39 19.65
N ARG A 102 12.63 0.08 19.36
CA ARG A 102 13.75 -0.84 19.54
C ARG A 102 14.58 -1.08 18.27
N SER A 103 14.28 -0.41 17.17
CA SER A 103 14.99 -0.57 15.90
C SER A 103 16.03 0.54 15.71
N PHE A 104 17.22 0.19 15.21
CA PHE A 104 18.24 1.15 14.77
C PHE A 104 17.83 1.91 13.50
N ALA A 105 16.87 1.42 12.74
CA ALA A 105 16.34 2.12 11.58
C ALA A 105 15.36 3.22 12.00
N PRO A 106 15.35 4.38 11.35
CA PRO A 106 14.35 5.41 11.58
C PRO A 106 12.93 4.86 11.48
N LEU A 107 11.99 5.49 12.18
CA LEU A 107 10.60 5.09 12.25
C LEU A 107 10.00 4.81 10.87
N GLY A 108 9.47 3.60 10.66
CA GLY A 108 8.79 3.22 9.42
C GLY A 108 9.69 2.86 8.25
N THR A 109 10.97 3.23 8.27
CA THR A 109 11.89 3.10 7.12
C THR A 109 11.99 1.68 6.57
N ILE A 110 12.06 0.66 7.42
CA ILE A 110 12.15 -0.75 6.96
C ILE A 110 10.89 -1.13 6.21
N PHE A 111 9.71 -0.81 6.74
CA PHE A 111 8.44 -1.10 6.08
C PHE A 111 8.34 -0.35 4.74
N GLU A 112 8.68 0.93 4.72
CA GLU A 112 8.60 1.77 3.52
C GLU A 112 9.54 1.27 2.43
N THR A 113 10.80 0.99 2.77
CA THR A 113 11.79 0.47 1.81
C THR A 113 11.38 -0.91 1.28
N THR A 114 10.96 -1.82 2.16
CA THR A 114 10.51 -3.15 1.74
C THR A 114 9.27 -3.08 0.87
N SER A 115 8.32 -2.20 1.20
CA SER A 115 7.12 -1.96 0.40
C SER A 115 7.46 -1.40 -0.98
N LEU A 116 8.48 -0.55 -1.09
CA LEU A 116 8.95 -0.02 -2.37
C LEU A 116 9.56 -1.13 -3.23
N ILE A 117 10.48 -1.92 -2.66
CA ILE A 117 11.11 -3.06 -3.36
C ILE A 117 10.06 -4.08 -3.80
N PHE A 118 9.11 -4.42 -2.92
CA PHE A 118 8.00 -5.30 -3.24
C PHE A 118 7.16 -4.75 -4.40
N SER A 119 6.84 -3.45 -4.37
CA SER A 119 6.08 -2.79 -5.44
C SER A 119 6.80 -2.89 -6.79
N ASP A 120 8.11 -2.68 -6.82
CA ASP A 120 8.91 -2.79 -8.04
C ASP A 120 8.99 -4.25 -8.54
N ALA A 121 9.07 -5.22 -7.64
CA ALA A 121 9.00 -6.65 -8.00
C ALA A 121 7.64 -7.02 -8.62
N VAL A 122 6.53 -6.48 -8.08
CA VAL A 122 5.20 -6.67 -8.66
C VAL A 122 5.12 -6.08 -10.06
N ILE A 123 5.64 -4.87 -10.28
CA ILE A 123 5.67 -4.26 -11.62
C ILE A 123 6.47 -5.12 -12.60
N SER A 124 7.66 -5.59 -12.21
CA SER A 124 8.48 -6.49 -13.04
C SER A 124 7.74 -7.77 -13.39
N THR A 125 7.04 -8.35 -12.43
CA THR A 125 6.22 -9.55 -12.65
C THR A 125 5.08 -9.29 -13.63
N ILE A 126 4.36 -8.17 -13.47
CA ILE A 126 3.29 -7.75 -14.38
C ILE A 126 3.82 -7.58 -15.81
N MET A 127 4.97 -6.92 -15.98
CA MET A 127 5.60 -6.74 -17.28
C MET A 127 5.90 -8.08 -17.94
N THR A 128 6.48 -9.03 -17.20
CA THR A 128 6.78 -10.37 -17.69
C THR A 128 5.50 -11.12 -18.08
N MET A 129 4.50 -11.13 -17.22
CA MET A 129 3.24 -11.86 -17.44
C MET A 129 2.43 -11.30 -18.62
N ARG A 130 2.47 -9.99 -18.83
CA ARG A 130 1.75 -9.30 -19.91
C ARG A 130 2.59 -9.04 -21.15
N GLN A 131 3.86 -9.45 -21.14
CA GLN A 131 4.81 -9.22 -22.22
C GLN A 131 4.93 -7.71 -22.58
N ILE A 132 4.97 -6.86 -21.56
CA ILE A 132 5.09 -5.41 -21.71
C ILE A 132 6.58 -5.06 -21.86
N GLU A 133 6.92 -4.44 -22.97
CA GLU A 133 8.27 -3.99 -23.27
C GLU A 133 8.59 -2.64 -22.61
N GLU A 134 9.85 -2.40 -22.28
CA GLU A 134 10.34 -1.13 -21.72
C GLU A 134 9.95 0.07 -22.60
N SER A 135 9.95 -0.10 -23.90
CA SER A 135 9.54 0.92 -24.87
C SER A 135 8.08 1.39 -24.69
N GLU A 136 7.20 0.52 -24.15
CA GLU A 136 5.83 0.88 -23.85
C GLU A 136 5.73 1.74 -22.60
N LEU A 137 6.56 1.48 -21.58
CA LEU A 137 6.65 2.31 -20.39
C LEU A 137 7.14 3.71 -20.78
N GLN A 138 8.18 3.80 -21.62
CA GLN A 138 8.73 5.06 -22.10
C GLN A 138 7.69 5.91 -22.83
N LYS A 139 6.80 5.32 -23.62
CA LYS A 139 5.72 6.06 -24.32
C LYS A 139 4.71 6.70 -23.37
N ARG A 140 4.56 6.14 -22.14
CA ARG A 140 3.63 6.65 -21.12
C ARG A 140 4.32 7.50 -20.05
N HIS A 141 5.64 7.54 -20.08
CA HIS A 141 6.40 8.43 -19.20
C HIS A 141 6.21 9.88 -19.62
N THR A 142 6.18 10.80 -18.65
CA THR A 142 6.03 12.23 -18.94
C THR A 142 7.14 12.73 -19.88
N ASN A 143 6.79 13.59 -20.81
CA ASN A 143 7.71 14.28 -21.72
C ASN A 143 7.63 15.82 -21.55
N ILE A 144 6.96 16.25 -20.49
CA ILE A 144 6.78 17.66 -20.13
C ILE A 144 7.47 17.88 -18.78
N GLU A 145 8.74 18.18 -18.79
CA GLU A 145 9.57 18.51 -17.64
C GLU A 145 10.18 19.91 -17.80
#